data_f6e603124e1b7d881d783886fd8d3e6c
#
_entry.id   f6e603124e1b7d881d783886fd8d3e6c
#
_cell.length_a   1.000
_cell.length_b   1.000
_cell.length_c   1.000
_cell.angle_alpha   90.00
_cell.angle_beta   90.00
_cell.angle_gamma   90.00
#
_symmetry.space_group_name_H-M   'P 1'
#
loop_
_entity.id
_entity.type
_entity.pdbx_description
1 polymer ?
#
loop_
_entity_poly.entity_id
_entity_poly.type
_entity_poly.pdbx_seq_one_letter_code
_entity_poly.pdbx_strand_id
1 'polypeptide(L)'
;MRKNYAIKPGWLLLLCCCIQLLPAFVQAHEPQGRESILIISSYNPDTRRMSSFITDFEQRVVASGVPCDIYVETLECKGIADAPQWMSQIDNLITRYENRQLRAVVLLGQEAWASFVSLGRIPEGVMCFSCFASENGVMLPAPPDSLQTWKPRMVDYRGMSDSLNMVGGMLNRYDIRRNVDLIRTFYPQVENIAVVTDNTYGGISLQALVREEWKNYPDLNLVLVDSRDGEEAAFQ
;
A
#
# COMPACT_ATOMS: atom_id res chain seq x y z
N MET A 1 63.78 -29.11 -51.10
CA MET A 1 64.21 -28.43 -49.84
C MET A 1 63.02 -28.15 -48.96
N ARG A 2 62.72 -28.94 -47.96
CA ARG A 2 61.68 -28.67 -46.98
C ARG A 2 62.33 -27.97 -45.80
N LYS A 3 61.97 -26.72 -45.53
CA LYS A 3 62.34 -25.97 -44.30
C LYS A 3 61.46 -26.38 -43.15
N ASN A 4 61.97 -27.11 -42.18
CA ASN A 4 61.32 -27.41 -40.94
C ASN A 4 61.46 -26.19 -40.01
N TYR A 5 60.37 -25.52 -39.74
CA TYR A 5 60.30 -24.47 -38.69
C TYR A 5 60.04 -25.16 -37.35
N ALA A 6 61.10 -25.29 -36.55
CA ALA A 6 60.97 -25.73 -35.15
C ALA A 6 60.36 -24.53 -34.30
N ILE A 7 59.19 -24.68 -33.84
CA ILE A 7 58.56 -23.73 -32.91
C ILE A 7 59.29 -23.83 -31.57
N LYS A 8 59.90 -22.73 -31.13
CA LYS A 8 60.61 -22.70 -29.85
C LYS A 8 59.61 -22.90 -28.69
N PRO A 9 59.93 -23.80 -27.71
CA PRO A 9 58.97 -24.14 -26.61
C PRO A 9 58.52 -22.96 -25.76
N GLY A 10 59.22 -21.81 -25.73
CA GLY A 10 58.85 -20.62 -25.03
C GLY A 10 57.59 -19.92 -25.55
N TRP A 11 57.25 -20.07 -26.83
CA TRP A 11 56.04 -19.46 -27.42
C TRP A 11 54.77 -20.23 -27.10
N LEU A 12 54.87 -21.54 -26.85
CA LEU A 12 53.75 -22.38 -26.42
C LEU A 12 53.33 -22.04 -24.99
N LEU A 13 54.29 -21.74 -24.10
CA LEU A 13 54.04 -21.33 -22.72
C LEU A 13 53.37 -19.95 -22.65
N LEU A 14 53.77 -19.00 -23.50
CA LEU A 14 53.17 -17.67 -23.56
C LEU A 14 51.71 -17.73 -24.07
N LEU A 15 51.42 -18.60 -25.05
CA LEU A 15 50.07 -18.80 -25.58
C LEU A 15 49.15 -19.44 -24.53
N CYS A 16 49.63 -20.41 -23.72
CA CYS A 16 48.88 -21.01 -22.64
C CYS A 16 48.55 -20.01 -21.50
N CYS A 17 49.51 -19.12 -21.16
CA CYS A 17 49.24 -18.08 -20.15
C CYS A 17 48.20 -17.05 -20.62
N CYS A 18 48.18 -16.69 -21.91
CA CYS A 18 47.17 -15.78 -22.45
C CYS A 18 45.73 -16.37 -22.47
N ILE A 19 45.63 -17.71 -22.65
CA ILE A 19 44.32 -18.39 -22.63
C ILE A 19 43.76 -18.52 -21.21
N GLN A 20 44.62 -18.61 -20.18
CA GLN A 20 44.16 -18.69 -18.79
C GLN A 20 43.75 -17.33 -18.19
N LEU A 21 44.11 -16.22 -18.83
CA LEU A 21 43.70 -14.86 -18.39
C LEU A 21 42.36 -14.37 -19.02
N LEU A 22 41.82 -15.10 -20.00
CA LEU A 22 40.57 -14.76 -20.67
C LEU A 22 39.30 -15.06 -19.91
N PRO A 23 39.20 -15.96 -18.89
CA PRO A 23 37.94 -16.13 -18.15
C PRO A 23 37.65 -15.05 -17.10
N ALA A 24 38.62 -14.18 -16.79
CA ALA A 24 38.40 -13.16 -15.74
C ALA A 24 37.67 -11.91 -16.22
N PHE A 25 37.35 -11.75 -17.50
CA PHE A 25 36.69 -10.58 -18.06
C PHE A 25 35.31 -10.84 -18.69
N VAL A 26 34.87 -12.09 -18.75
CA VAL A 26 33.45 -12.37 -18.99
C VAL A 26 32.77 -12.54 -17.64
N GLN A 27 32.74 -11.49 -16.82
CA GLN A 27 31.58 -11.30 -15.96
C GLN A 27 30.42 -11.17 -16.94
N ALA A 28 29.72 -12.29 -17.13
CA ALA A 28 28.36 -12.21 -17.64
C ALA A 28 27.66 -11.15 -16.78
N HIS A 29 27.40 -9.99 -17.35
CA HIS A 29 26.43 -9.07 -16.84
C HIS A 29 25.17 -9.91 -16.87
N GLU A 30 24.82 -10.55 -15.72
CA GLU A 30 23.48 -11.08 -15.56
C GLU A 30 22.57 -9.92 -15.97
N PRO A 31 21.65 -10.13 -16.91
CA PRO A 31 20.76 -9.06 -17.29
C PRO A 31 20.16 -8.60 -15.98
N GLN A 32 20.47 -7.36 -15.56
CA GLN A 32 19.87 -6.77 -14.38
C GLN A 32 18.38 -7.00 -14.56
N GLY A 33 17.80 -7.89 -13.73
CA GLY A 33 16.41 -8.25 -13.84
C GLY A 33 15.62 -6.95 -13.88
N ARG A 34 14.55 -6.89 -14.64
CA ARG A 34 13.73 -5.69 -14.71
C ARG A 34 13.24 -5.35 -13.31
N GLU A 35 13.35 -4.09 -12.93
CA GLU A 35 12.71 -3.58 -11.71
C GLU A 35 11.22 -3.87 -11.76
N SER A 36 10.59 -4.09 -10.63
CA SER A 36 9.17 -4.37 -10.57
C SER A 36 8.42 -3.37 -9.70
N ILE A 37 7.17 -3.12 -10.08
CA ILE A 37 6.19 -2.36 -9.31
C ILE A 37 5.04 -3.30 -8.99
N LEU A 38 4.68 -3.37 -7.71
CA LEU A 38 3.55 -4.14 -7.23
C LEU A 38 2.39 -3.21 -6.88
N ILE A 39 1.28 -3.34 -7.58
CA ILE A 39 0.03 -2.65 -7.28
C ILE A 39 -0.86 -3.61 -6.48
N ILE A 40 -1.27 -3.22 -5.28
CA ILE A 40 -2.17 -4.00 -4.42
C ILE A 40 -3.46 -3.21 -4.24
N SER A 41 -4.56 -3.74 -4.74
CA SER A 41 -5.89 -3.13 -4.64
C SER A 41 -6.71 -3.74 -3.52
N SER A 42 -7.41 -2.91 -2.74
CA SER A 42 -8.39 -3.37 -1.75
C SER A 42 -9.53 -4.16 -2.37
N TYR A 43 -9.97 -3.74 -3.55
CA TYR A 43 -11.13 -4.29 -4.25
C TYR A 43 -10.76 -4.75 -5.66
N ASN A 44 -11.69 -5.47 -6.30
CA ASN A 44 -11.51 -5.91 -7.68
C ASN A 44 -11.08 -4.74 -8.59
N PRO A 45 -9.92 -4.83 -9.25
CA PRO A 45 -9.39 -3.79 -10.13
C PRO A 45 -10.23 -3.58 -11.40
N ASP A 46 -11.16 -4.49 -11.74
CA ASP A 46 -12.00 -4.41 -12.94
C ASP A 46 -13.10 -3.32 -12.87
N THR A 47 -13.24 -2.65 -11.72
CA THR A 47 -14.14 -1.50 -11.65
C THR A 47 -13.60 -0.39 -12.56
N ARG A 48 -14.51 0.32 -13.25
CA ARG A 48 -14.16 1.34 -14.25
C ARG A 48 -13.14 2.36 -13.73
N ARG A 49 -13.29 2.81 -12.48
CA ARG A 49 -12.38 3.80 -11.88
C ARG A 49 -10.99 3.22 -11.65
N MET A 50 -10.93 2.00 -11.14
CA MET A 50 -9.68 1.35 -10.79
C MET A 50 -8.92 0.92 -12.04
N SER A 51 -9.62 0.31 -13.01
CA SER A 51 -9.00 -0.09 -14.28
C SER A 51 -8.46 1.10 -15.07
N SER A 52 -9.19 2.23 -15.10
CA SER A 52 -8.67 3.46 -15.73
C SER A 52 -7.40 3.96 -15.05
N PHE A 53 -7.37 3.98 -13.72
CA PHE A 53 -6.18 4.39 -12.97
C PHE A 53 -4.97 3.48 -13.28
N ILE A 54 -5.17 2.16 -13.25
CA ILE A 54 -4.11 1.20 -13.53
C ILE A 54 -3.60 1.36 -14.98
N THR A 55 -4.52 1.45 -15.94
CA THR A 55 -4.17 1.63 -17.35
C THR A 55 -3.39 2.94 -17.59
N ASP A 56 -3.83 4.05 -16.99
CA ASP A 56 -3.12 5.32 -17.10
C ASP A 56 -1.74 5.27 -16.46
N PHE A 57 -1.63 4.57 -15.33
CA PHE A 57 -0.35 4.35 -14.66
C PHE A 57 0.61 3.53 -15.53
N GLU A 58 0.16 2.40 -16.07
CA GLU A 58 0.95 1.54 -16.97
C GLU A 58 1.44 2.31 -18.20
N GLN A 59 0.55 3.08 -18.84
CA GLN A 59 0.91 3.91 -20.00
C GLN A 59 1.99 4.92 -19.66
N ARG A 60 1.92 5.56 -18.48
CA ARG A 60 2.95 6.53 -18.04
C ARG A 60 4.29 5.86 -17.75
N VAL A 61 4.29 4.69 -17.14
CA VAL A 61 5.53 3.91 -16.90
C VAL A 61 6.15 3.53 -18.25
N VAL A 62 5.37 3.01 -19.19
CA VAL A 62 5.86 2.70 -20.54
C VAL A 62 6.40 3.95 -21.24
N ALA A 63 5.68 5.08 -21.19
CA ALA A 63 6.09 6.33 -21.79
C ALA A 63 7.37 6.93 -21.19
N SER A 64 7.67 6.60 -19.92
CA SER A 64 8.92 7.02 -19.25
C SER A 64 10.17 6.33 -19.80
N GLY A 65 10.00 5.24 -20.57
CA GLY A 65 11.09 4.44 -21.10
C GLY A 65 11.85 3.61 -20.04
N VAL A 66 11.40 3.59 -18.81
CA VAL A 66 12.01 2.79 -17.74
C VAL A 66 11.57 1.34 -17.91
N PRO A 67 12.50 0.38 -18.10
CA PRO A 67 12.15 -1.02 -18.19
C PRO A 67 11.68 -1.54 -16.83
N CYS A 68 10.38 -1.70 -16.67
CA CYS A 68 9.76 -2.11 -15.41
C CYS A 68 8.62 -3.10 -15.68
N ASP A 69 8.50 -4.13 -14.83
CA ASP A 69 7.39 -5.05 -14.84
C ASP A 69 6.34 -4.59 -13.81
N ILE A 70 5.07 -4.53 -14.21
CA ILE A 70 3.98 -4.12 -13.34
C ILE A 70 3.14 -5.35 -13.00
N TYR A 71 2.94 -5.60 -11.71
CA TYR A 71 2.09 -6.65 -11.19
C TYR A 71 0.90 -6.05 -10.47
N VAL A 72 -0.29 -6.57 -10.73
CA VAL A 72 -1.55 -6.11 -10.11
C VAL A 72 -2.15 -7.27 -9.34
N GLU A 73 -2.33 -7.07 -8.04
CA GLU A 73 -2.90 -8.05 -7.11
C GLU A 73 -4.09 -7.43 -6.38
N THR A 74 -5.03 -8.26 -5.94
CA THR A 74 -6.21 -7.80 -5.19
C THR A 74 -6.36 -8.55 -3.87
N LEU A 75 -6.82 -7.83 -2.85
CA LEU A 75 -7.14 -8.42 -1.54
C LEU A 75 -8.60 -8.88 -1.44
N GLU A 76 -9.46 -8.43 -2.38
CA GLU A 76 -10.91 -8.70 -2.36
C GLU A 76 -11.56 -8.38 -1.02
N CYS A 77 -11.19 -7.25 -0.42
CA CYS A 77 -11.67 -6.83 0.89
C CYS A 77 -13.21 -6.73 0.92
N LYS A 78 -13.81 -7.23 1.99
CA LYS A 78 -15.27 -7.17 2.20
C LYS A 78 -15.57 -6.48 3.53
N GLY A 79 -15.64 -7.21 4.61
CA GLY A 79 -15.89 -6.69 5.94
C GLY A 79 -14.66 -6.72 6.83
N ILE A 80 -14.68 -5.97 7.91
CA ILE A 80 -13.54 -5.88 8.86
C ILE A 80 -13.16 -7.25 9.46
N ALA A 81 -14.10 -8.19 9.49
CA ALA A 81 -13.83 -9.55 9.98
C ALA A 81 -12.72 -10.26 9.20
N ASP A 82 -12.50 -9.85 7.95
CA ASP A 82 -11.48 -10.43 7.06
C ASP A 82 -10.10 -9.75 7.22
N ALA A 83 -9.97 -8.73 8.06
CA ALA A 83 -8.73 -7.95 8.21
C ALA A 83 -7.47 -8.81 8.50
N PRO A 84 -7.52 -9.88 9.31
CA PRO A 84 -6.35 -10.76 9.48
C PRO A 84 -5.92 -11.43 8.18
N GLN A 85 -6.87 -11.74 7.28
CA GLN A 85 -6.58 -12.31 5.98
C GLN A 85 -5.93 -11.29 5.06
N TRP A 86 -6.38 -10.03 5.06
CA TRP A 86 -5.78 -8.96 4.25
C TRP A 86 -4.31 -8.75 4.63
N MET A 87 -4.01 -8.69 5.93
CA MET A 87 -2.63 -8.54 6.42
C MET A 87 -1.75 -9.73 6.00
N SER A 88 -2.25 -10.95 6.17
CA SER A 88 -1.54 -12.16 5.74
C SER A 88 -1.30 -12.20 4.23
N GLN A 89 -2.28 -11.77 3.42
CA GLN A 89 -2.14 -11.69 1.97
C GLN A 89 -1.08 -10.67 1.58
N ILE A 90 -1.06 -9.47 2.17
CA ILE A 90 -0.03 -8.45 1.89
C ILE A 90 1.36 -8.97 2.25
N ASP A 91 1.54 -9.58 3.41
CA ASP A 91 2.84 -10.14 3.81
C ASP A 91 3.34 -11.19 2.81
N ASN A 92 2.45 -12.08 2.38
CA ASN A 92 2.74 -13.09 1.37
C ASN A 92 3.06 -12.47 0.00
N LEU A 93 2.33 -11.44 -0.41
CA LEU A 93 2.60 -10.73 -1.68
C LEU A 93 3.96 -10.05 -1.63
N ILE A 94 4.25 -9.27 -0.60
CA ILE A 94 5.54 -8.61 -0.43
C ILE A 94 6.67 -9.65 -0.50
N THR A 95 6.59 -10.73 0.28
CA THR A 95 7.60 -11.79 0.30
C THR A 95 7.80 -12.44 -1.08
N ARG A 96 6.71 -12.65 -1.84
CA ARG A 96 6.75 -13.21 -3.19
C ARG A 96 7.47 -12.30 -4.18
N TYR A 97 7.24 -10.98 -4.07
CA TYR A 97 7.76 -10.01 -5.02
C TYR A 97 9.10 -9.39 -4.62
N GLU A 98 9.54 -9.48 -3.36
CA GLU A 98 10.89 -9.05 -2.93
C GLU A 98 12.00 -9.64 -3.82
N ASN A 99 11.87 -10.91 -4.19
CA ASN A 99 12.84 -11.60 -5.06
C ASN A 99 12.77 -11.17 -6.54
N ARG A 100 11.85 -10.27 -6.91
CA ARG A 100 11.66 -9.77 -8.27
C ARG A 100 12.16 -8.35 -8.46
N GLN A 101 13.17 -7.95 -7.70
CA GLN A 101 13.69 -6.57 -7.72
C GLN A 101 12.58 -5.53 -7.52
N LEU A 102 11.77 -5.73 -6.50
CA LEU A 102 10.67 -4.85 -6.14
C LEU A 102 11.19 -3.44 -5.84
N ARG A 103 10.79 -2.46 -6.65
CA ARG A 103 11.19 -1.06 -6.54
C ARG A 103 10.14 -0.21 -5.83
N ALA A 104 8.88 -0.53 -6.07
CA ALA A 104 7.78 0.21 -5.49
C ALA A 104 6.56 -0.66 -5.21
N VAL A 105 5.81 -0.28 -4.18
CA VAL A 105 4.48 -0.80 -3.87
C VAL A 105 3.48 0.34 -3.96
N VAL A 106 2.40 0.14 -4.73
CA VAL A 106 1.30 1.09 -4.90
C VAL A 106 0.06 0.47 -4.25
N LEU A 107 -0.42 1.07 -3.18
CA LEU A 107 -1.56 0.60 -2.40
C LEU A 107 -2.81 1.38 -2.80
N LEU A 108 -3.80 0.68 -3.33
CA LEU A 108 -5.06 1.26 -3.83
C LEU A 108 -6.21 0.92 -2.90
N GLY A 109 -6.70 1.92 -2.17
CA GLY A 109 -7.79 1.80 -1.21
C GLY A 109 -7.34 1.74 0.25
N GLN A 110 -8.32 1.94 1.13
CA GLN A 110 -8.06 2.10 2.57
C GLN A 110 -7.59 0.81 3.24
N GLU A 111 -8.18 -0.33 2.86
CA GLU A 111 -7.89 -1.64 3.46
C GLU A 111 -6.49 -2.12 3.10
N ALA A 112 -6.09 -1.97 1.84
CA ALA A 112 -4.73 -2.30 1.40
C ALA A 112 -3.70 -1.43 2.13
N TRP A 113 -3.96 -0.13 2.22
CA TRP A 113 -3.11 0.81 2.95
C TRP A 113 -3.01 0.47 4.44
N ALA A 114 -4.15 0.31 5.12
CA ALA A 114 -4.20 -0.02 6.54
C ALA A 114 -3.52 -1.35 6.87
N SER A 115 -3.74 -2.36 6.03
CA SER A 115 -3.12 -3.67 6.21
C SER A 115 -1.61 -3.60 6.08
N PHE A 116 -1.10 -2.87 5.08
CA PHE A 116 0.33 -2.66 4.87
C PHE A 116 0.99 -1.95 6.05
N VAL A 117 0.39 -0.84 6.49
CA VAL A 117 0.92 -0.06 7.62
C VAL A 117 0.88 -0.86 8.92
N SER A 118 -0.20 -1.62 9.14
CA SER A 118 -0.38 -2.41 10.37
C SER A 118 0.58 -3.59 10.49
N LEU A 119 1.13 -4.09 9.38
CA LEU A 119 2.19 -5.10 9.40
C LEU A 119 3.49 -4.57 10.01
N GLY A 120 3.74 -3.26 9.92
CA GLY A 120 4.98 -2.65 10.41
C GLY A 120 6.24 -3.14 9.69
N ARG A 121 6.08 -3.89 8.59
CA ARG A 121 7.16 -4.42 7.76
C ARG A 121 7.18 -3.69 6.43
N ILE A 122 8.16 -2.84 6.25
CA ILE A 122 8.41 -2.15 4.98
C ILE A 122 9.69 -2.73 4.39
N PRO A 123 9.66 -3.27 3.15
CA PRO A 123 10.85 -3.79 2.52
C PRO A 123 11.90 -2.69 2.35
N GLU A 124 13.16 -3.00 2.65
CA GLU A 124 14.25 -2.02 2.54
C GLU A 124 14.43 -1.55 1.09
N GLY A 125 14.56 -0.26 0.90
CA GLY A 125 14.76 0.36 -0.42
C GLY A 125 13.51 0.37 -1.32
N VAL A 126 12.37 -0.14 -0.86
CA VAL A 126 11.11 -0.12 -1.60
C VAL A 126 10.34 1.16 -1.32
N MET A 127 9.96 1.88 -2.37
CA MET A 127 9.15 3.08 -2.28
C MET A 127 7.67 2.74 -2.10
N CYS A 128 6.97 3.43 -1.21
CA CYS A 128 5.54 3.24 -0.98
C CYS A 128 4.72 4.41 -1.54
N PHE A 129 3.62 4.07 -2.20
CA PHE A 129 2.62 5.02 -2.69
C PHE A 129 1.24 4.58 -2.21
N SER A 130 0.44 5.54 -1.72
CA SER A 130 -0.95 5.28 -1.32
C SER A 130 -1.91 6.13 -2.14
N CYS A 131 -2.92 5.50 -2.73
CA CYS A 131 -3.97 6.18 -3.48
C CYS A 131 -5.34 5.70 -3.02
N PHE A 132 -6.31 6.62 -3.00
CA PHE A 132 -7.70 6.36 -2.59
C PHE A 132 -7.85 5.93 -1.12
N ALA A 133 -6.86 6.17 -0.28
CA ALA A 133 -6.96 6.01 1.16
C ALA A 133 -7.30 7.33 1.85
N SER A 134 -7.68 7.25 3.12
CA SER A 134 -7.88 8.41 3.97
C SER A 134 -6.57 8.83 4.65
N GLU A 135 -6.42 10.14 4.92
CA GLU A 135 -5.33 10.69 5.72
C GLU A 135 -5.35 10.14 7.16
N ASN A 136 -6.55 9.85 7.66
CA ASN A 136 -6.77 9.25 8.97
C ASN A 136 -7.42 7.87 8.82
N GLY A 137 -7.07 6.98 9.72
CA GLY A 137 -7.65 5.65 9.79
C GLY A 137 -7.37 5.00 11.13
N VAL A 138 -7.47 3.69 11.18
CA VAL A 138 -7.16 2.90 12.37
C VAL A 138 -6.17 1.81 12.02
N MET A 139 -5.24 1.53 12.95
CA MET A 139 -4.36 0.38 12.82
C MET A 139 -5.16 -0.91 13.03
N LEU A 140 -4.93 -1.88 12.18
CA LEU A 140 -5.52 -3.21 12.36
C LEU A 140 -4.81 -3.96 13.50
N PRO A 141 -5.51 -4.83 14.22
CA PRO A 141 -4.90 -5.60 15.30
C PRO A 141 -3.88 -6.59 14.72
N ALA A 142 -2.66 -6.56 15.27
CA ALA A 142 -1.64 -7.54 14.91
C ALA A 142 -1.92 -8.89 15.60
N PRO A 143 -1.67 -10.03 14.97
CA PRO A 143 -1.72 -11.32 15.65
C PRO A 143 -0.73 -11.35 16.85
N PRO A 144 -1.09 -11.88 18.02
CA PRO A 144 -2.27 -12.70 18.31
C PRO A 144 -3.54 -11.95 18.72
N ASP A 145 -3.58 -10.63 18.66
CA ASP A 145 -4.74 -9.84 19.04
C ASP A 145 -5.94 -10.19 18.17
N SER A 146 -7.10 -10.31 18.80
CA SER A 146 -8.34 -10.60 18.08
C SER A 146 -9.15 -9.33 17.83
N LEU A 147 -9.94 -9.35 16.76
CA LEU A 147 -10.91 -8.29 16.49
C LEU A 147 -11.93 -8.10 17.62
N GLN A 148 -12.17 -9.14 18.45
CA GLN A 148 -13.10 -9.06 19.59
C GLN A 148 -12.59 -8.15 20.71
N THR A 149 -11.28 -8.07 20.91
CA THR A 149 -10.65 -7.23 21.94
C THR A 149 -10.11 -5.92 21.38
N TRP A 150 -10.15 -5.77 20.06
CA TRP A 150 -9.61 -4.62 19.39
C TRP A 150 -10.40 -3.34 19.68
N LYS A 151 -9.69 -2.32 20.08
CA LYS A 151 -10.23 -0.97 20.29
C LYS A 151 -9.67 -0.03 19.23
N PRO A 152 -10.41 0.26 18.16
CA PRO A 152 -9.96 1.15 17.11
C PRO A 152 -9.59 2.52 17.66
N ARG A 153 -8.37 2.95 17.40
CA ARG A 153 -7.89 4.31 17.71
C ARG A 153 -7.47 4.99 16.42
N MET A 154 -7.90 6.24 16.29
CA MET A 154 -7.53 7.07 15.15
C MET A 154 -6.01 7.22 15.06
N VAL A 155 -5.50 7.11 13.85
CA VAL A 155 -4.09 7.31 13.49
C VAL A 155 -4.03 8.31 12.34
N ASP A 156 -3.09 9.23 12.44
CA ASP A 156 -2.73 10.14 11.34
C ASP A 156 -1.63 9.48 10.48
N TYR A 157 -2.03 8.95 9.32
CA TYR A 157 -1.10 8.32 8.39
C TYR A 157 -0.13 9.30 7.74
N ARG A 158 -0.51 10.56 7.63
CA ARG A 158 0.38 11.60 7.09
C ARG A 158 1.56 11.87 8.00
N GLY A 159 1.32 11.90 9.32
CA GLY A 159 2.38 12.03 10.33
C GLY A 159 3.32 10.83 10.37
N MET A 160 2.93 9.68 9.78
CA MET A 160 3.75 8.46 9.69
C MET A 160 4.52 8.33 8.37
N SER A 161 4.40 9.27 7.43
CA SER A 161 4.94 9.16 6.06
C SER A 161 6.42 8.81 6.02
N ASP A 162 7.24 9.43 6.86
CA ASP A 162 8.69 9.21 6.89
C ASP A 162 9.04 7.79 7.37
N SER A 163 8.33 7.30 8.39
CA SER A 163 8.54 5.94 8.92
C SER A 163 8.06 4.85 7.95
N LEU A 164 7.18 5.19 7.01
CA LEU A 164 6.60 4.29 6.02
C LEU A 164 7.32 4.32 4.67
N ASN A 165 8.44 5.06 4.54
CA ASN A 165 9.11 5.29 3.26
C ASN A 165 8.11 5.70 2.15
N MET A 166 7.09 6.49 2.52
CA MET A 166 6.05 6.95 1.62
C MET A 166 6.57 8.13 0.81
N VAL A 167 6.74 7.93 -0.48
CA VAL A 167 7.29 8.93 -1.40
C VAL A 167 6.23 9.71 -2.16
N GLY A 168 4.97 9.27 -2.12
CA GLY A 168 3.88 9.97 -2.78
C GLY A 168 2.54 9.25 -2.66
N GLY A 169 1.52 9.87 -3.26
CA GLY A 169 0.18 9.33 -3.27
C GLY A 169 -0.90 10.39 -3.15
N MET A 170 -2.12 9.94 -2.95
CA MET A 170 -3.29 10.77 -2.73
C MET A 170 -4.09 10.25 -1.54
N LEU A 171 -4.03 10.98 -0.45
CA LEU A 171 -4.81 10.72 0.75
C LEU A 171 -5.99 11.70 0.82
N ASN A 172 -7.19 11.17 1.05
CA ASN A 172 -8.40 11.96 1.21
C ASN A 172 -8.53 12.42 2.66
N ARG A 173 -8.98 13.64 2.87
CA ARG A 173 -9.27 14.17 4.20
C ARG A 173 -10.76 14.23 4.44
N TYR A 174 -11.21 13.67 5.57
CA TYR A 174 -12.54 13.91 6.10
C TYR A 174 -12.50 15.15 7.00
N ASP A 175 -13.24 16.17 6.63
CA ASP A 175 -13.32 17.43 7.39
C ASP A 175 -14.60 17.43 8.25
N ILE A 176 -14.51 16.81 9.41
CA ILE A 176 -15.64 16.73 10.36
C ILE A 176 -16.06 18.12 10.81
N ARG A 177 -15.08 18.97 11.10
CA ARG A 177 -15.34 20.34 11.56
C ARG A 177 -16.20 21.12 10.57
N ARG A 178 -15.80 21.12 9.30
CA ARG A 178 -16.56 21.82 8.25
C ARG A 178 -17.98 21.29 8.11
N ASN A 179 -18.19 19.99 8.27
CA ASN A 179 -19.52 19.39 8.23
C ASN A 179 -20.37 19.84 9.43
N VAL A 180 -19.82 19.87 10.64
CA VAL A 180 -20.50 20.36 11.83
C VAL A 180 -20.85 21.85 11.70
N ASP A 181 -19.89 22.67 11.24
CA ASP A 181 -20.11 24.11 11.03
C ASP A 181 -21.22 24.35 9.99
N LEU A 182 -21.27 23.54 8.93
CA LEU A 182 -22.33 23.60 7.93
C LEU A 182 -23.69 23.24 8.53
N ILE A 183 -23.77 22.17 9.31
CA ILE A 183 -25.02 21.77 10.00
C ILE A 183 -25.50 22.90 10.91
N ARG A 184 -24.62 23.50 11.72
CA ARG A 184 -24.95 24.62 12.59
C ARG A 184 -25.41 25.86 11.84
N THR A 185 -24.89 26.09 10.64
CA THR A 185 -25.34 27.23 9.80
C THR A 185 -26.80 27.07 9.39
N PHE A 186 -27.21 25.84 9.02
CA PHE A 186 -28.60 25.58 8.62
C PHE A 186 -29.56 25.33 9.83
N TYR A 187 -29.02 24.78 10.91
CA TYR A 187 -29.74 24.38 12.10
C TYR A 187 -29.07 24.95 13.37
N PRO A 188 -29.20 26.28 13.64
CA PRO A 188 -28.46 26.93 14.75
C PRO A 188 -28.80 26.37 16.15
N GLN A 189 -29.95 25.72 16.29
CA GLN A 189 -30.41 25.13 17.56
C GLN A 189 -30.20 23.62 17.64
N VAL A 190 -29.34 23.07 16.77
CA VAL A 190 -29.04 21.64 16.79
C VAL A 190 -28.31 21.27 18.10
N GLU A 191 -28.81 20.29 18.79
CA GLU A 191 -28.21 19.73 20.01
C GLU A 191 -27.67 18.32 19.77
N ASN A 192 -28.25 17.58 18.79
CA ASN A 192 -27.90 16.21 18.51
C ASN A 192 -27.51 16.07 17.04
N ILE A 193 -26.36 15.42 16.78
CA ILE A 193 -25.94 15.07 15.43
C ILE A 193 -25.70 13.56 15.35
N ALA A 194 -26.43 12.90 14.45
CA ALA A 194 -26.26 11.49 14.19
C ALA A 194 -25.24 11.28 13.05
N VAL A 195 -24.33 10.35 13.26
CA VAL A 195 -23.39 9.88 12.23
C VAL A 195 -23.65 8.40 11.97
N VAL A 196 -24.12 8.10 10.76
CA VAL A 196 -24.43 6.74 10.35
C VAL A 196 -23.20 6.15 9.66
N THR A 197 -22.78 4.97 10.09
CA THR A 197 -21.63 4.26 9.52
C THR A 197 -21.95 2.78 9.31
N ASP A 198 -21.06 2.08 8.65
CA ASP A 198 -21.14 0.63 8.48
C ASP A 198 -19.98 -0.07 9.21
N ASN A 199 -19.90 -1.40 9.07
CA ASN A 199 -18.85 -2.21 9.65
C ASN A 199 -17.67 -2.48 8.70
N THR A 200 -17.54 -1.68 7.64
CA THR A 200 -16.34 -1.68 6.81
C THR A 200 -15.17 -1.03 7.55
N TYR A 201 -13.98 -1.24 7.06
CA TYR A 201 -12.82 -0.53 7.58
C TYR A 201 -13.02 1.00 7.54
N GLY A 202 -13.60 1.51 6.43
CA GLY A 202 -13.89 2.94 6.28
C GLY A 202 -14.87 3.46 7.32
N GLY A 203 -15.96 2.74 7.60
CA GLY A 203 -16.93 3.09 8.61
C GLY A 203 -16.35 3.14 10.01
N ILE A 204 -15.55 2.12 10.39
CA ILE A 204 -14.87 2.06 11.69
C ILE A 204 -13.85 3.21 11.83
N SER A 205 -13.09 3.49 10.78
CA SER A 205 -12.13 4.60 10.75
C SER A 205 -12.83 5.95 10.92
N LEU A 206 -13.96 6.13 10.24
CA LEU A 206 -14.77 7.34 10.36
C LEU A 206 -15.31 7.49 11.79
N GLN A 207 -15.83 6.42 12.42
CA GLN A 207 -16.26 6.47 13.83
C GLN A 207 -15.13 6.90 14.76
N ALA A 208 -13.92 6.34 14.57
CA ALA A 208 -12.77 6.70 15.40
C ALA A 208 -12.39 8.17 15.24
N LEU A 209 -12.38 8.68 14.00
CA LEU A 209 -12.11 10.09 13.70
C LEU A 209 -13.18 11.01 14.30
N VAL A 210 -14.45 10.68 14.11
CA VAL A 210 -15.56 11.47 14.65
C VAL A 210 -15.48 11.54 16.18
N ARG A 211 -15.25 10.42 16.87
CA ARG A 211 -15.10 10.42 18.33
C ARG A 211 -13.95 11.31 18.81
N GLU A 212 -12.86 11.36 18.06
CA GLU A 212 -11.72 12.20 18.41
C GLU A 212 -12.05 13.69 18.21
N GLU A 213 -12.60 14.05 17.06
CA GLU A 213 -12.99 15.41 16.73
C GLU A 213 -14.12 15.93 17.62
N TRP A 214 -15.03 15.07 18.09
CA TRP A 214 -16.18 15.45 18.91
C TRP A 214 -15.81 16.03 20.28
N LYS A 215 -14.60 15.76 20.74
CA LYS A 215 -14.06 16.40 21.98
C LYS A 215 -14.02 17.93 21.89
N ASN A 216 -14.05 18.47 20.67
CA ASN A 216 -14.07 19.91 20.41
C ASN A 216 -15.50 20.51 20.45
N TYR A 217 -16.56 19.68 20.64
CA TYR A 217 -17.97 20.10 20.61
C TYR A 217 -18.71 19.65 21.88
N PRO A 218 -18.34 20.19 23.04
CA PRO A 218 -18.93 19.77 24.32
C PRO A 218 -20.42 20.11 24.46
N ASP A 219 -20.92 20.99 23.60
CA ASP A 219 -22.31 21.47 23.54
C ASP A 219 -23.18 20.63 22.57
N LEU A 220 -22.62 19.65 21.87
CA LEU A 220 -23.34 18.80 20.95
C LEU A 220 -23.31 17.34 21.42
N ASN A 221 -24.44 16.68 21.34
CA ASN A 221 -24.53 15.24 21.54
C ASN A 221 -24.23 14.49 20.24
N LEU A 222 -23.28 13.55 20.29
CA LEU A 222 -22.98 12.65 19.19
C LEU A 222 -23.78 11.37 19.33
N VAL A 223 -24.57 11.04 18.33
CA VAL A 223 -25.26 9.76 18.19
C VAL A 223 -24.56 8.97 17.09
N LEU A 224 -23.85 7.91 17.44
CA LEU A 224 -23.24 7.00 16.46
C LEU A 224 -24.22 5.87 16.19
N VAL A 225 -24.64 5.76 14.93
CA VAL A 225 -25.55 4.71 14.46
C VAL A 225 -24.73 3.77 13.57
N ASP A 226 -24.65 2.50 13.98
CA ASP A 226 -24.04 1.44 13.18
C ASP A 226 -25.14 0.76 12.36
N SER A 227 -24.92 0.60 11.07
CA SER A 227 -25.88 -0.07 10.17
C SER A 227 -26.20 -1.51 10.59
N ARG A 228 -25.42 -2.10 11.51
CA ARG A 228 -25.70 -3.41 12.10
C ARG A 228 -26.81 -3.39 13.16
N ASP A 229 -27.07 -2.24 13.74
CA ASP A 229 -28.06 -2.10 14.82
C ASP A 229 -29.51 -2.11 14.30
N GLY A 230 -29.67 -2.18 12.98
CA GLY A 230 -30.96 -2.23 12.30
C GLY A 230 -31.62 -0.86 12.13
N GLU A 231 -32.70 -0.83 11.35
CA GLU A 231 -33.43 0.41 11.06
C GLU A 231 -34.01 1.05 12.32
N GLU A 232 -34.39 0.26 13.32
CA GLU A 232 -34.97 0.77 14.57
C GLU A 232 -34.02 1.65 15.38
N ALA A 233 -32.71 1.34 15.36
CA ALA A 233 -31.71 2.15 16.07
C ALA A 233 -31.44 3.51 15.41
N ALA A 234 -31.75 3.65 14.13
CA ALA A 234 -31.56 4.90 13.39
C ALA A 234 -32.63 5.96 13.68
N PHE A 235 -33.77 5.56 14.29
CA PHE A 235 -34.94 6.44 14.50
C PHE A 235 -35.31 6.63 16.00
N GLN A 236 -34.51 6.14 16.92
CA GLN A 236 -34.61 6.41 18.36
C GLN A 236 -33.75 7.61 18.78
#